data_5b3888c18d73789a0735d53251d46e36
#
_entry.id   5b3888c18d73789a0735d53251d46e36
#
_cell.length_a   1.000
_cell.length_b   1.000
_cell.length_c   1.000
_cell.angle_alpha   90.00
_cell.angle_beta   90.00
_cell.angle_gamma   90.00
#
_symmetry.space_group_name_H-M   'P 1'
#
loop_
_entity.id
_entity.type
_entity.pdbx_description
1 polymer ?
#
loop_
_entity_poly.entity_id
_entity_poly.type
_entity_poly.pdbx_seq_one_letter_code
_entity_poly.pdbx_strand_id
1 'polypeptide(L)'
;MKIAPINRRHFLTVTGAGLAVGLLPRSAVAAKAPISPWPIGCFNRPWTRWSYDDTLDAIKAAGYIHTGLLTPTKDDVFTGANATPEYLAALKAKIAARGLKVNMTALRVKTALPLAEAIADTRQQIANAHTMGVEFALTFGEDKPALYNHYFKIMADAAAYAQERGIKLVMKPHGGGSGSSEEIITAIKSVGHANFKIWYDAGNIVYYTGKDPVAELEPILAHVTGFCAKDCAVATDADGKRKPDVMIQFGTGQVDFAAVFKKLKSGGFNGPVMVECCKIGATPAETTANARANREFLEKILATV
;
A
#
# COMPACT_ATOMS: atom_id res chain seq x y z
N MET A 1 -77.03 -23.49 31.27
CA MET A 1 -76.57 -22.80 32.46
C MET A 1 -75.61 -21.70 32.02
N LYS A 2 -75.99 -20.43 32.32
CA LYS A 2 -75.45 -19.19 31.74
C LYS A 2 -74.16 -18.83 32.50
N ILE A 3 -73.07 -18.46 31.77
CA ILE A 3 -71.87 -17.86 32.35
C ILE A 3 -71.94 -16.36 31.95
N ALA A 4 -71.88 -15.50 32.98
CA ALA A 4 -71.81 -14.06 32.82
C ALA A 4 -70.40 -13.54 32.75
N PRO A 5 -70.15 -12.36 32.14
CA PRO A 5 -68.79 -11.85 31.91
C PRO A 5 -68.27 -11.01 33.10
N ILE A 6 -66.98 -11.11 33.35
CA ILE A 6 -66.27 -10.34 34.37
C ILE A 6 -65.75 -9.05 33.78
N ASN A 7 -66.04 -7.96 34.47
CA ASN A 7 -65.75 -6.56 34.10
C ASN A 7 -64.36 -6.14 34.53
N ARG A 8 -63.72 -5.36 33.72
CA ARG A 8 -62.45 -4.65 34.01
C ARG A 8 -62.69 -3.45 34.91
N ARG A 9 -61.86 -3.28 35.92
CA ARG A 9 -61.34 -2.09 36.59
C ARG A 9 -61.16 -2.34 38.08
N HIS A 10 -59.88 -2.42 38.51
CA HIS A 10 -59.26 -1.72 39.65
C HIS A 10 -57.92 -2.37 39.94
N PHE A 11 -56.97 -1.51 39.86
CA PHE A 11 -55.77 -1.82 40.33
C PHE A 11 -54.88 -0.86 40.89
N LEU A 12 -54.56 -0.82 41.76
CA LEU A 12 -53.63 -0.36 42.77
C LEU A 12 -52.35 0.32 42.29
N THR A 13 -52.19 1.51 42.82
CA THR A 13 -50.95 2.22 43.01
C THR A 13 -50.01 1.47 43.97
N VAL A 14 -48.82 1.18 43.45
CA VAL A 14 -47.65 0.87 44.29
C VAL A 14 -46.50 1.81 43.92
N THR A 15 -46.21 2.67 44.83
CA THR A 15 -45.02 3.55 44.81
C THR A 15 -43.80 2.66 44.99
N GLY A 16 -42.96 2.58 43.96
CA GLY A 16 -41.64 1.99 43.98
C GLY A 16 -40.63 3.05 43.55
N ALA A 17 -39.82 3.52 44.47
CA ALA A 17 -38.70 4.38 44.18
C ALA A 17 -37.62 3.60 43.36
N GLY A 18 -37.61 3.76 42.05
CA GLY A 18 -36.63 3.15 41.17
C GLY A 18 -35.53 4.17 40.90
N LEU A 19 -34.30 3.85 41.32
CA LEU A 19 -33.10 4.56 40.97
C LEU A 19 -33.00 4.67 39.43
N ALA A 20 -33.19 5.88 38.93
CA ALA A 20 -32.87 6.23 37.53
C ALA A 20 -31.33 6.26 37.39
N VAL A 21 -30.75 5.14 36.98
CA VAL A 21 -29.39 5.11 36.44
C VAL A 21 -29.45 5.89 35.14
N GLY A 22 -29.00 7.13 35.16
CA GLY A 22 -28.87 7.97 33.98
C GLY A 22 -27.86 7.32 33.02
N LEU A 23 -28.38 6.70 31.97
CA LEU A 23 -27.61 6.40 30.76
C LEU A 23 -27.24 7.75 30.12
N LEU A 24 -26.05 8.24 30.49
CA LEU A 24 -25.42 9.32 29.72
C LEU A 24 -25.29 8.84 28.27
N PRO A 25 -25.76 9.61 27.29
CA PRO A 25 -25.56 9.27 25.91
C PRO A 25 -24.03 9.22 25.70
N ARG A 26 -23.49 8.05 25.37
CA ARG A 26 -22.14 7.95 24.82
C ARG A 26 -22.14 8.85 23.59
N SER A 27 -21.50 10.00 23.70
CA SER A 27 -21.18 10.82 22.55
C SER A 27 -20.46 9.93 21.56
N ALA A 28 -21.15 9.47 20.51
CA ALA A 28 -20.49 8.87 19.37
C ALA A 28 -19.56 9.94 18.83
N VAL A 29 -18.27 9.78 19.09
CA VAL A 29 -17.25 10.58 18.40
C VAL A 29 -17.50 10.29 16.93
N ALA A 30 -18.13 11.25 16.25
CA ALA A 30 -18.35 11.17 14.82
C ALA A 30 -17.00 10.90 14.18
N ALA A 31 -16.85 9.74 13.55
CA ALA A 31 -15.66 9.42 12.80
C ALA A 31 -15.49 10.56 11.78
N LYS A 32 -14.41 11.33 11.95
CA LYS A 32 -14.08 12.43 11.04
C LYS A 32 -14.05 11.82 9.64
N ALA A 33 -14.86 12.33 8.72
CA ALA A 33 -14.88 11.86 7.34
C ALA A 33 -13.44 11.80 6.80
N PRO A 34 -13.08 10.79 6.01
CA PRO A 34 -11.72 10.70 5.49
C PRO A 34 -11.40 11.98 4.72
N ILE A 35 -10.32 12.63 5.10
CA ILE A 35 -9.85 13.90 4.54
C ILE A 35 -9.43 13.70 3.08
N SER A 36 -9.10 12.47 2.70
CA SER A 36 -8.65 12.09 1.36
C SER A 36 -9.68 11.23 0.65
N PRO A 37 -9.93 11.48 -0.66
CA PRO A 37 -10.74 10.59 -1.48
C PRO A 37 -10.05 9.24 -1.73
N TRP A 38 -8.74 9.13 -1.49
CA TRP A 38 -7.94 7.93 -1.71
C TRP A 38 -7.47 7.34 -0.38
N PRO A 39 -7.49 6.00 -0.23
CA PRO A 39 -6.96 5.36 0.97
C PRO A 39 -5.46 5.64 1.15
N ILE A 40 -5.08 6.15 2.33
CA ILE A 40 -3.67 6.36 2.67
C ILE A 40 -3.19 5.20 3.55
N GLY A 41 -2.04 4.63 3.20
CA GLY A 41 -1.40 3.55 3.94
C GLY A 41 0.10 3.75 4.08
N CYS A 42 0.77 2.82 4.74
CA CYS A 42 2.21 2.82 4.90
C CYS A 42 2.79 1.43 4.75
N PHE A 43 3.86 1.32 3.97
CA PHE A 43 4.65 0.10 3.85
C PHE A 43 5.54 -0.10 5.08
N ASN A 44 6.03 -1.31 5.24
CA ASN A 44 6.89 -1.69 6.37
C ASN A 44 8.35 -1.21 6.27
N ARG A 45 8.77 -0.65 5.12
CA ARG A 45 10.19 -0.33 4.83
C ARG A 45 10.87 0.55 5.88
N PRO A 46 10.25 1.59 6.47
CA PRO A 46 10.93 2.43 7.46
C PRO A 46 11.41 1.69 8.71
N TRP A 47 10.80 0.56 9.05
CA TRP A 47 11.08 -0.17 10.29
C TRP A 47 11.80 -1.50 10.09
N THR A 48 12.37 -1.79 8.94
CA THR A 48 13.02 -3.09 8.64
C THR A 48 14.23 -3.44 9.52
N ARG A 49 14.69 -2.50 10.36
CA ARG A 49 15.72 -2.76 11.38
C ARG A 49 15.18 -3.36 12.69
N TRP A 50 13.85 -3.35 12.87
CA TRP A 50 13.15 -3.85 14.04
C TRP A 50 12.30 -5.07 13.69
N SER A 51 11.70 -5.69 14.68
CA SER A 51 10.81 -6.84 14.44
C SER A 51 9.60 -6.44 13.60
N TYR A 52 8.98 -7.42 12.94
CA TYR A 52 7.76 -7.13 12.18
C TYR A 52 6.58 -6.79 13.09
N ASP A 53 6.56 -7.31 14.33
CA ASP A 53 5.58 -6.91 15.33
C ASP A 53 5.72 -5.43 15.71
N ASP A 54 6.93 -4.96 16.02
CA ASP A 54 7.21 -3.55 16.27
C ASP A 54 6.84 -2.68 15.05
N THR A 55 7.09 -3.18 13.85
CA THR A 55 6.72 -2.49 12.60
C THR A 55 5.22 -2.29 12.48
N LEU A 56 4.42 -3.32 12.73
CA LEU A 56 2.97 -3.23 12.67
C LEU A 56 2.40 -2.29 13.74
N ASP A 57 2.94 -2.35 14.95
CA ASP A 57 2.57 -1.47 16.05
C ASP A 57 2.91 0.00 15.72
N ALA A 58 4.07 0.23 15.10
CA ALA A 58 4.50 1.55 14.65
C ALA A 58 3.60 2.12 13.53
N ILE A 59 3.25 1.31 12.52
CA ILE A 59 2.33 1.70 11.44
C ILE A 59 0.96 2.10 12.04
N LYS A 60 0.44 1.28 12.96
CA LYS A 60 -0.82 1.57 13.66
C LYS A 60 -0.72 2.85 14.49
N ALA A 61 0.35 3.02 15.26
CA ALA A 61 0.58 4.19 16.10
C ALA A 61 0.78 5.47 15.26
N ALA A 62 1.32 5.37 14.03
CA ALA A 62 1.38 6.49 13.09
C ALA A 62 0.01 6.89 12.52
N GLY A 63 -1.05 6.10 12.79
CA GLY A 63 -2.43 6.39 12.40
C GLY A 63 -2.84 5.84 11.04
N TYR A 64 -2.07 4.93 10.47
CA TYR A 64 -2.45 4.24 9.24
C TYR A 64 -3.41 3.07 9.51
N ILE A 65 -4.25 2.78 8.52
CA ILE A 65 -5.16 1.63 8.53
C ILE A 65 -4.70 0.60 7.50
N HIS A 66 -4.09 1.05 6.41
CA HIS A 66 -3.58 0.19 5.34
C HIS A 66 -2.08 0.00 5.45
N THR A 67 -1.64 -1.23 5.17
CA THR A 67 -0.22 -1.59 5.08
C THR A 67 0.02 -2.49 3.88
N GLY A 68 1.29 -2.73 3.54
CA GLY A 68 1.70 -3.63 2.47
C GLY A 68 2.94 -4.42 2.84
N LEU A 69 3.08 -5.59 2.24
CA LEU A 69 4.20 -6.50 2.44
C LEU A 69 5.28 -6.19 1.39
N LEU A 70 6.05 -5.10 1.62
CA LEU A 70 6.98 -4.59 0.61
C LEU A 70 8.40 -5.14 0.78
N THR A 71 8.99 -4.97 1.96
CA THR A 71 10.40 -5.32 2.21
C THR A 71 10.46 -6.47 3.20
N PRO A 72 10.92 -7.67 2.80
CA PRO A 72 11.10 -8.79 3.73
C PRO A 72 12.02 -8.40 4.88
N THR A 73 11.68 -8.83 6.08
CA THR A 73 12.59 -8.81 7.23
C THR A 73 13.38 -10.12 7.27
N LYS A 74 14.30 -10.25 8.20
CA LYS A 74 15.15 -11.45 8.31
C LYS A 74 14.34 -12.74 8.46
N ASP A 75 13.22 -12.65 9.17
CA ASP A 75 12.41 -13.82 9.58
C ASP A 75 11.07 -13.93 8.85
N ASP A 76 10.73 -12.95 7.99
CA ASP A 76 9.45 -12.91 7.30
C ASP A 76 9.62 -13.04 5.79
N VAL A 77 9.13 -14.14 5.25
CA VAL A 77 9.14 -14.41 3.79
C VAL A 77 7.92 -13.84 3.09
N PHE A 78 6.97 -13.30 3.84
CA PHE A 78 5.68 -12.78 3.39
C PHE A 78 4.97 -13.75 2.44
N THR A 79 4.70 -13.33 1.22
CA THR A 79 4.06 -14.18 0.21
C THR A 79 5.06 -14.93 -0.69
N GLY A 80 6.31 -15.07 -0.26
CA GLY A 80 7.32 -15.83 -0.98
C GLY A 80 6.82 -17.24 -1.34
N ALA A 81 7.35 -17.82 -2.42
CA ALA A 81 6.89 -19.14 -2.90
C ALA A 81 7.05 -20.26 -1.86
N ASN A 82 7.95 -20.08 -0.90
CA ASN A 82 8.20 -21.01 0.22
C ASN A 82 7.36 -20.72 1.48
N ALA A 83 6.44 -19.75 1.45
CA ALA A 83 5.55 -19.49 2.58
C ALA A 83 4.55 -20.64 2.75
N THR A 84 4.44 -21.16 3.98
CA THR A 84 3.48 -22.24 4.28
C THR A 84 2.08 -21.67 4.58
N PRO A 85 1.01 -22.48 4.43
CA PRO A 85 -0.34 -22.05 4.80
C PRO A 85 -0.46 -21.59 6.26
N GLU A 86 0.23 -22.25 7.18
CA GLU A 86 0.25 -21.94 8.63
C GLU A 86 0.91 -20.57 8.87
N TYR A 87 2.05 -20.31 8.20
CA TYR A 87 2.72 -19.02 8.27
C TYR A 87 1.82 -17.89 7.72
N LEU A 88 1.17 -18.09 6.57
CA LEU A 88 0.28 -17.09 5.99
C LEU A 88 -0.93 -16.81 6.89
N ALA A 89 -1.50 -17.84 7.50
CA ALA A 89 -2.60 -17.67 8.46
C ALA A 89 -2.16 -16.88 9.70
N ALA A 90 -0.99 -17.20 10.26
CA ALA A 90 -0.42 -16.47 11.39
C ALA A 90 -0.09 -15.02 11.04
N LEU A 91 0.50 -14.75 9.87
CA LEU A 91 0.80 -13.43 9.38
C LEU A 91 -0.47 -12.58 9.20
N LYS A 92 -1.50 -13.16 8.60
CA LYS A 92 -2.81 -12.50 8.42
C LYS A 92 -3.45 -12.16 9.77
N ALA A 93 -3.45 -13.09 10.72
CA ALA A 93 -3.97 -12.89 12.06
C ALA A 93 -3.18 -11.79 12.82
N LYS A 94 -1.85 -11.79 12.72
CA LYS A 94 -0.96 -10.78 13.31
C LYS A 94 -1.27 -9.36 12.82
N ILE A 95 -1.52 -9.18 11.53
CA ILE A 95 -1.88 -7.89 10.92
C ILE A 95 -3.29 -7.48 11.38
N ALA A 96 -4.25 -8.40 11.31
CA ALA A 96 -5.64 -8.15 11.67
C ALA A 96 -5.82 -7.79 13.16
N ALA A 97 -5.05 -8.42 14.06
CA ALA A 97 -5.08 -8.16 15.51
C ALA A 97 -4.78 -6.68 15.85
N ARG A 98 -4.07 -5.97 14.97
CA ARG A 98 -3.79 -4.53 15.10
C ARG A 98 -4.80 -3.65 14.39
N GLY A 99 -5.84 -4.24 13.80
CA GLY A 99 -6.83 -3.53 12.98
C GLY A 99 -6.25 -2.95 11.70
N LEU A 100 -5.13 -3.49 11.22
CA LEU A 100 -4.53 -3.14 9.94
C LEU A 100 -5.10 -3.99 8.81
N LYS A 101 -5.12 -3.43 7.60
CA LYS A 101 -5.53 -4.10 6.35
C LYS A 101 -4.35 -4.13 5.41
N VAL A 102 -3.94 -5.32 5.00
CA VAL A 102 -2.93 -5.48 3.95
C VAL A 102 -3.60 -5.34 2.58
N ASN A 103 -3.07 -4.46 1.72
CA ASN A 103 -3.63 -4.24 0.39
C ASN A 103 -2.69 -4.66 -0.76
N MET A 104 -1.40 -4.83 -0.49
CA MET A 104 -0.40 -5.12 -1.50
C MET A 104 0.71 -6.03 -0.95
N THR A 105 1.27 -6.87 -1.82
CA THR A 105 2.52 -7.59 -1.57
C THR A 105 3.49 -7.42 -2.74
N ALA A 106 4.79 -7.37 -2.44
CA ALA A 106 5.83 -7.34 -3.45
C ALA A 106 6.24 -8.75 -3.88
N LEU A 107 6.19 -9.01 -5.17
CA LEU A 107 6.72 -10.22 -5.78
C LEU A 107 8.25 -10.16 -5.88
N ARG A 108 8.89 -11.30 -5.70
CA ARG A 108 10.33 -11.49 -5.88
C ARG A 108 10.55 -12.33 -7.12
N VAL A 109 10.42 -11.68 -8.29
CA VAL A 109 10.56 -12.35 -9.59
C VAL A 109 11.98 -12.86 -9.80
N LYS A 110 12.13 -14.14 -10.06
CA LYS A 110 13.43 -14.81 -10.19
C LYS A 110 13.79 -14.99 -11.67
N THR A 111 14.15 -13.90 -12.32
CA THR A 111 14.49 -13.88 -13.77
C THR A 111 15.74 -14.70 -14.14
N ALA A 112 16.55 -15.12 -13.17
CA ALA A 112 17.69 -16.01 -13.40
C ALA A 112 17.30 -17.50 -13.54
N LEU A 113 16.06 -17.89 -13.16
CA LEU A 113 15.57 -19.25 -13.32
C LEU A 113 15.13 -19.51 -14.78
N PRO A 114 15.11 -20.78 -15.22
CA PRO A 114 14.43 -21.16 -16.46
C PRO A 114 12.98 -20.66 -16.47
N LEU A 115 12.46 -20.32 -17.65
CA LEU A 115 11.15 -19.63 -17.78
C LEU A 115 10.01 -20.38 -17.07
N ALA A 116 9.92 -21.68 -17.23
CA ALA A 116 8.86 -22.49 -16.60
C ALA A 116 8.95 -22.46 -15.06
N GLU A 117 10.16 -22.49 -14.51
CA GLU A 117 10.39 -22.43 -13.06
C GLU A 117 10.10 -21.03 -12.50
N ALA A 118 10.53 -19.99 -13.23
CA ALA A 118 10.24 -18.59 -12.83
C ALA A 118 8.74 -18.31 -12.85
N ILE A 119 8.00 -18.83 -13.83
CA ILE A 119 6.54 -18.75 -13.91
C ILE A 119 5.90 -19.49 -12.72
N ALA A 120 6.32 -20.74 -12.45
CA ALA A 120 5.78 -21.53 -11.34
C ALA A 120 6.00 -20.85 -9.99
N ASP A 121 7.21 -20.32 -9.74
CA ASP A 121 7.54 -19.57 -8.53
C ASP A 121 6.68 -18.30 -8.39
N THR A 122 6.52 -17.54 -9.48
CA THR A 122 5.72 -16.31 -9.47
C THR A 122 4.23 -16.60 -9.25
N ARG A 123 3.69 -17.63 -9.86
CA ARG A 123 2.31 -18.09 -9.62
C ARG A 123 2.10 -18.50 -8.16
N GLN A 124 3.05 -19.21 -7.55
CA GLN A 124 2.95 -19.56 -6.14
C GLN A 124 2.93 -18.33 -5.24
N GLN A 125 3.75 -17.32 -5.51
CA GLN A 125 3.72 -16.04 -4.78
C GLN A 125 2.35 -15.34 -4.93
N ILE A 126 1.76 -15.35 -6.12
CA ILE A 126 0.42 -14.78 -6.37
C ILE A 126 -0.67 -15.59 -5.65
N ALA A 127 -0.58 -16.93 -5.60
CA ALA A 127 -1.50 -17.76 -4.83
C ALA A 127 -1.43 -17.44 -3.31
N ASN A 128 -0.23 -17.24 -2.79
CA ASN A 128 -0.02 -16.81 -1.41
C ASN A 128 -0.56 -15.39 -1.17
N ALA A 129 -0.41 -14.49 -2.13
CA ALA A 129 -0.99 -13.14 -2.11
C ALA A 129 -2.52 -13.19 -2.04
N HIS A 130 -3.15 -14.07 -2.81
CA HIS A 130 -4.59 -14.30 -2.77
C HIS A 130 -5.05 -14.80 -1.39
N THR A 131 -4.31 -15.74 -0.79
CA THR A 131 -4.57 -16.22 0.58
C THR A 131 -4.52 -15.09 1.61
N MET A 132 -3.59 -14.14 1.44
CA MET A 132 -3.50 -12.95 2.27
C MET A 132 -4.67 -11.97 2.05
N GLY A 133 -5.38 -12.05 0.93
CA GLY A 133 -6.48 -11.17 0.57
C GLY A 133 -6.03 -9.80 0.09
N VAL A 134 -4.85 -9.70 -0.52
CA VAL A 134 -4.35 -8.44 -1.09
C VAL A 134 -5.01 -8.16 -2.44
N GLU A 135 -5.14 -6.87 -2.76
CA GLU A 135 -5.70 -6.41 -4.03
C GLU A 135 -4.62 -6.26 -5.12
N PHE A 136 -3.36 -6.11 -4.71
CA PHE A 136 -2.26 -5.81 -5.62
C PHE A 136 -1.05 -6.72 -5.38
N ALA A 137 -0.49 -7.24 -6.46
CA ALA A 137 0.82 -7.89 -6.49
C ALA A 137 1.79 -6.99 -7.25
N LEU A 138 2.84 -6.51 -6.58
CA LEU A 138 3.76 -5.51 -7.09
C LEU A 138 5.08 -6.13 -7.53
N THR A 139 5.55 -5.74 -8.71
CA THR A 139 6.89 -6.06 -9.23
C THR A 139 7.69 -4.77 -9.47
N PHE A 140 9.02 -4.88 -9.57
CA PHE A 140 9.93 -3.73 -9.70
C PHE A 140 10.48 -3.54 -11.12
N GLY A 141 10.09 -4.39 -12.07
CA GLY A 141 10.76 -4.45 -13.37
C GLY A 141 11.98 -5.36 -13.35
N GLU A 142 12.83 -5.22 -14.34
CA GLU A 142 14.10 -5.92 -14.49
C GLU A 142 15.18 -4.90 -14.86
N ASP A 143 16.37 -4.99 -14.24
CA ASP A 143 17.45 -4.04 -14.46
C ASP A 143 18.38 -4.45 -15.61
N LYS A 144 18.44 -5.76 -15.93
CA LYS A 144 19.35 -6.31 -16.92
C LYS A 144 18.68 -6.39 -18.29
N PRO A 145 19.11 -5.62 -19.30
CA PRO A 145 18.47 -5.62 -20.63
C PRO A 145 18.39 -7.01 -21.27
N ALA A 146 19.38 -7.87 -21.07
CA ALA A 146 19.36 -9.23 -21.57
C ALA A 146 18.23 -10.10 -21.02
N LEU A 147 17.63 -9.72 -19.89
CA LEU A 147 16.54 -10.44 -19.23
C LEU A 147 15.17 -9.81 -19.45
N TYR A 148 15.05 -8.67 -20.14
CA TYR A 148 13.78 -7.99 -20.33
C TYR A 148 12.71 -8.87 -20.98
N ASN A 149 13.04 -9.53 -22.09
CA ASN A 149 12.09 -10.43 -22.79
C ASN A 149 11.69 -11.63 -21.91
N HIS A 150 12.60 -12.13 -21.09
CA HIS A 150 12.32 -13.19 -20.14
C HIS A 150 11.35 -12.72 -19.05
N TYR A 151 11.63 -11.57 -18.45
CA TYR A 151 10.77 -10.90 -17.47
C TYR A 151 9.37 -10.62 -18.04
N PHE A 152 9.26 -10.08 -19.26
CA PHE A 152 7.96 -9.77 -19.87
C PHE A 152 7.11 -11.03 -20.09
N LYS A 153 7.70 -12.16 -20.46
CA LYS A 153 6.99 -13.46 -20.57
C LYS A 153 6.47 -13.94 -19.21
N ILE A 154 7.28 -13.81 -18.14
CA ILE A 154 6.84 -14.14 -16.79
C ILE A 154 5.68 -13.22 -16.37
N MET A 155 5.76 -11.92 -16.66
CA MET A 155 4.71 -10.97 -16.31
C MET A 155 3.41 -11.15 -17.11
N ALA A 156 3.48 -11.57 -18.36
CA ALA A 156 2.30 -11.88 -19.17
C ALA A 156 1.50 -13.04 -18.54
N ASP A 157 2.18 -14.10 -18.16
CA ASP A 157 1.58 -15.23 -17.46
C ASP A 157 1.06 -14.84 -16.07
N ALA A 158 1.88 -14.11 -15.29
CA ALA A 158 1.52 -13.63 -13.96
C ALA A 158 0.30 -12.70 -13.97
N ALA A 159 0.15 -11.85 -14.99
CA ALA A 159 -0.98 -10.94 -15.13
C ALA A 159 -2.29 -11.68 -15.35
N ALA A 160 -2.29 -12.72 -16.20
CA ALA A 160 -3.44 -13.58 -16.42
C ALA A 160 -3.81 -14.35 -15.14
N TYR A 161 -2.81 -14.98 -14.50
CA TYR A 161 -3.00 -15.76 -13.28
C TYR A 161 -3.49 -14.92 -12.09
N ALA A 162 -3.01 -13.68 -11.96
CA ALA A 162 -3.46 -12.72 -10.95
C ALA A 162 -4.90 -12.26 -11.22
N GLN A 163 -5.28 -12.01 -12.47
CA GLN A 163 -6.64 -11.62 -12.85
C GLN A 163 -7.68 -12.66 -12.45
N GLU A 164 -7.39 -13.94 -12.67
CA GLU A 164 -8.26 -15.05 -12.24
C GLU A 164 -8.53 -15.05 -10.72
N ARG A 165 -7.66 -14.42 -9.94
CA ARG A 165 -7.73 -14.32 -8.47
C ARG A 165 -8.19 -12.96 -7.98
N GLY A 166 -8.63 -12.08 -8.87
CA GLY A 166 -9.07 -10.73 -8.52
C GLY A 166 -7.92 -9.80 -8.08
N ILE A 167 -6.66 -10.16 -8.37
CA ILE A 167 -5.47 -9.37 -8.01
C ILE A 167 -5.00 -8.59 -9.23
N LYS A 168 -4.72 -7.30 -9.08
CA LYS A 168 -4.03 -6.49 -10.09
C LYS A 168 -2.53 -6.69 -9.99
N LEU A 169 -1.91 -7.07 -11.10
CA LEU A 169 -0.45 -7.10 -11.21
C LEU A 169 0.05 -5.70 -11.55
N VAL A 170 0.92 -5.14 -10.72
CA VAL A 170 1.39 -3.76 -10.90
C VAL A 170 2.91 -3.68 -10.93
N MET A 171 3.45 -2.87 -11.84
CA MET A 171 4.88 -2.58 -11.90
C MET A 171 5.17 -1.22 -11.30
N LYS A 172 6.16 -1.15 -10.41
CA LYS A 172 6.63 0.08 -9.80
C LYS A 172 7.91 0.56 -10.48
N PRO A 173 8.03 1.85 -10.87
CA PRO A 173 9.29 2.42 -11.34
C PRO A 173 10.44 2.15 -10.35
N HIS A 174 11.54 1.54 -10.84
CA HIS A 174 12.67 1.16 -10.00
C HIS A 174 14.02 1.19 -10.75
N GLY A 175 14.13 1.99 -11.80
CA GLY A 175 15.29 2.01 -12.69
C GLY A 175 15.20 0.93 -13.78
N GLY A 176 16.27 0.72 -14.54
CA GLY A 176 16.34 -0.26 -15.60
C GLY A 176 15.14 -0.20 -16.55
N GLY A 177 14.57 -1.34 -16.88
CA GLY A 177 13.38 -1.45 -17.76
C GLY A 177 12.08 -0.91 -17.19
N SER A 178 12.11 -0.20 -16.05
CA SER A 178 10.98 0.50 -15.44
C SER A 178 11.33 1.92 -14.97
N GLY A 179 12.47 2.47 -15.41
CA GLY A 179 13.00 3.73 -14.88
C GLY A 179 12.25 4.97 -15.35
N SER A 180 11.85 5.03 -16.61
CA SER A 180 11.14 6.16 -17.20
C SER A 180 9.81 5.77 -17.81
N SER A 181 9.01 6.75 -18.20
CA SER A 181 7.74 6.51 -18.90
C SER A 181 7.90 5.73 -20.20
N GLU A 182 9.00 5.92 -20.91
CA GLU A 182 9.32 5.22 -22.18
C GLU A 182 9.53 3.71 -21.92
N GLU A 183 10.38 3.36 -20.94
CA GLU A 183 10.59 1.97 -20.54
C GLU A 183 9.31 1.33 -19.99
N ILE A 184 8.54 2.08 -19.20
CA ILE A 184 7.26 1.63 -18.65
C ILE A 184 6.27 1.32 -19.79
N ILE A 185 6.14 2.18 -20.79
CA ILE A 185 5.28 1.94 -21.97
C ILE A 185 5.76 0.72 -22.73
N THR A 186 7.07 0.57 -22.90
CA THR A 186 7.67 -0.60 -23.54
C THR A 186 7.32 -1.88 -22.78
N ALA A 187 7.42 -1.89 -21.46
CA ALA A 187 7.04 -3.01 -20.62
C ALA A 187 5.54 -3.34 -20.74
N ILE A 188 4.66 -2.34 -20.69
CA ILE A 188 3.21 -2.53 -20.84
C ILE A 188 2.88 -3.18 -22.18
N LYS A 189 3.47 -2.69 -23.28
CA LYS A 189 3.26 -3.25 -24.62
C LYS A 189 3.80 -4.66 -24.75
N SER A 190 4.98 -4.93 -24.18
CA SER A 190 5.65 -6.23 -24.26
C SER A 190 4.96 -7.29 -23.43
N VAL A 191 4.42 -6.94 -22.26
CA VAL A 191 3.58 -7.84 -21.44
C VAL A 191 2.24 -8.09 -22.12
N GLY A 192 1.64 -7.06 -22.74
CA GLY A 192 0.44 -7.18 -23.59
C GLY A 192 -0.83 -7.63 -22.84
N HIS A 193 -0.93 -7.47 -21.52
CA HIS A 193 -2.06 -7.93 -20.75
C HIS A 193 -2.76 -6.81 -20.00
N ALA A 194 -4.09 -6.74 -20.10
CA ALA A 194 -4.89 -5.64 -19.52
C ALA A 194 -4.78 -5.51 -17.99
N ASN A 195 -4.49 -6.62 -17.29
CA ASN A 195 -4.29 -6.65 -15.84
C ASN A 195 -2.86 -6.28 -15.39
N PHE A 196 -1.95 -5.96 -16.32
CA PHE A 196 -0.63 -5.41 -16.00
C PHE A 196 -0.73 -3.90 -15.96
N LYS A 197 -0.59 -3.31 -14.77
CA LYS A 197 -0.81 -1.90 -14.47
C LYS A 197 0.42 -1.29 -13.81
N ILE A 198 0.32 -0.01 -13.44
CA ILE A 198 1.43 0.75 -12.85
C ILE A 198 1.07 1.15 -11.41
N TRP A 199 2.05 0.94 -10.52
CA TRP A 199 2.11 1.53 -9.20
C TRP A 199 3.11 2.66 -9.23
N TYR A 200 2.65 3.88 -9.51
CA TYR A 200 3.54 5.00 -9.78
C TYR A 200 4.33 5.41 -8.53
N ASP A 201 5.61 5.71 -8.69
CA ASP A 201 6.53 6.12 -7.62
C ASP A 201 7.32 7.35 -8.08
N ALA A 202 6.82 8.55 -7.72
CA ALA A 202 7.40 9.82 -8.11
C ALA A 202 8.83 10.01 -7.58
N GLY A 203 9.09 9.56 -6.34
CA GLY A 203 10.42 9.63 -5.75
C GLY A 203 11.44 8.75 -6.45
N ASN A 204 11.01 7.58 -6.95
CA ASN A 204 11.88 6.71 -7.73
C ASN A 204 12.20 7.29 -9.12
N ILE A 205 11.29 7.99 -9.76
CA ILE A 205 11.60 8.72 -11.00
C ILE A 205 12.75 9.70 -10.74
N VAL A 206 12.65 10.53 -9.72
CA VAL A 206 13.75 11.44 -9.34
C VAL A 206 15.01 10.66 -8.98
N TYR A 207 14.88 9.61 -8.17
CA TYR A 207 16.02 8.84 -7.65
C TYR A 207 16.84 8.21 -8.77
N TYR A 208 16.21 7.44 -9.65
CA TYR A 208 16.89 6.64 -10.67
C TYR A 208 17.24 7.45 -11.92
N THR A 209 16.39 8.39 -12.33
CA THR A 209 16.53 9.06 -13.63
C THR A 209 16.86 10.55 -13.54
N GLY A 210 16.52 11.21 -12.43
CA GLY A 210 16.62 12.65 -12.28
C GLY A 210 15.61 13.44 -13.12
N LYS A 211 14.63 12.76 -13.72
CA LYS A 211 13.58 13.38 -14.53
C LYS A 211 12.47 13.98 -13.65
N ASP A 212 11.68 14.88 -14.26
CA ASP A 212 10.49 15.43 -13.60
C ASP A 212 9.38 14.37 -13.48
N PRO A 213 8.97 14.01 -12.26
CA PRO A 213 7.95 12.97 -12.07
C PRO A 213 6.56 13.40 -12.57
N VAL A 214 6.25 14.68 -12.69
CA VAL A 214 4.96 15.14 -13.26
C VAL A 214 4.93 14.91 -14.76
N ALA A 215 6.03 15.23 -15.46
CA ALA A 215 6.17 15.00 -16.91
C ALA A 215 6.18 13.49 -17.23
N GLU A 216 6.91 12.69 -16.46
CA GLU A 216 6.97 11.23 -16.64
C GLU A 216 5.64 10.52 -16.33
N LEU A 217 4.77 11.11 -15.51
CA LEU A 217 3.45 10.56 -15.22
C LEU A 217 2.49 10.67 -16.41
N GLU A 218 2.55 11.75 -17.19
CA GLU A 218 1.59 12.07 -18.26
C GLU A 218 1.37 10.92 -19.26
N PRO A 219 2.43 10.32 -19.86
CA PRO A 219 2.25 9.31 -20.89
C PRO A 219 1.69 7.97 -20.38
N ILE A 220 1.77 7.71 -19.06
CA ILE A 220 1.38 6.45 -18.44
C ILE A 220 0.15 6.58 -17.53
N LEU A 221 -0.43 7.75 -17.44
CA LEU A 221 -1.49 8.10 -16.48
C LEU A 221 -2.67 7.12 -16.50
N ALA A 222 -3.14 6.71 -17.69
CA ALA A 222 -4.23 5.76 -17.86
C ALA A 222 -3.94 4.33 -17.32
N HIS A 223 -2.68 4.03 -17.05
CA HIS A 223 -2.26 2.74 -16.54
C HIS A 223 -2.02 2.73 -15.02
N VAL A 224 -2.07 3.92 -14.36
CA VAL A 224 -1.75 4.03 -12.93
C VAL A 224 -2.96 3.61 -12.09
N THR A 225 -2.76 2.62 -11.22
CA THR A 225 -3.80 2.10 -10.31
C THR A 225 -3.41 2.11 -8.84
N GLY A 226 -2.18 2.48 -8.51
CA GLY A 226 -1.67 2.69 -7.17
C GLY A 226 -0.55 3.72 -7.17
N PHE A 227 -0.32 4.35 -6.03
CA PHE A 227 0.71 5.37 -5.88
C PHE A 227 1.60 5.09 -4.67
N CYS A 228 2.92 5.10 -4.91
CA CYS A 228 3.93 5.09 -3.87
C CYS A 228 4.29 6.52 -3.50
N ALA A 229 3.87 6.96 -2.32
CA ALA A 229 4.30 8.24 -1.77
C ALA A 229 5.72 8.11 -1.23
N LYS A 230 6.63 8.73 -1.93
CA LYS A 230 8.06 8.80 -1.65
C LYS A 230 8.58 10.13 -2.13
N ASP A 231 9.29 10.84 -1.28
CA ASP A 231 10.04 12.03 -1.67
C ASP A 231 11.50 11.67 -1.95
N CYS A 232 12.21 12.52 -2.66
CA CYS A 232 13.62 12.32 -3.00
C CYS A 232 14.36 13.65 -2.98
N ALA A 233 15.33 13.78 -2.09
CA ALA A 233 16.32 14.86 -2.15
C ALA A 233 17.52 14.41 -2.98
N VAL A 234 18.13 15.33 -3.72
CA VAL A 234 19.33 15.02 -4.51
C VAL A 234 20.42 16.04 -4.15
N ALA A 235 21.43 15.55 -3.45
CA ALA A 235 22.68 16.26 -3.24
C ALA A 235 23.67 15.96 -4.38
N THR A 236 24.72 16.76 -4.46
CA THR A 236 25.86 16.53 -5.33
C THR A 236 27.11 16.36 -4.46
N ASP A 237 27.88 15.32 -4.69
CA ASP A 237 29.14 15.15 -3.97
C ASP A 237 30.27 16.03 -4.53
N ALA A 238 31.46 15.95 -3.93
CA ALA A 238 32.62 16.73 -4.33
C ALA A 238 33.07 16.47 -5.79
N ASP A 239 32.74 15.30 -6.34
CA ASP A 239 33.08 14.89 -7.70
C ASP A 239 31.96 15.24 -8.70
N GLY A 240 30.94 15.97 -8.28
CA GLY A 240 29.80 16.35 -9.11
C GLY A 240 28.78 15.23 -9.34
N LYS A 241 28.88 14.08 -8.64
CA LYS A 241 27.99 12.96 -8.80
C LYS A 241 26.73 13.13 -7.96
N ARG A 242 25.59 12.81 -8.56
CA ARG A 242 24.29 12.81 -7.85
C ARG A 242 24.25 11.81 -6.70
N LYS A 243 23.77 12.27 -5.55
CA LYS A 243 23.51 11.45 -4.35
C LYS A 243 22.05 11.60 -3.94
N PRO A 244 21.15 10.83 -4.54
CA PRO A 244 19.75 10.85 -4.17
C PRO A 244 19.51 10.14 -2.82
N ASP A 245 18.64 10.72 -2.00
CA ASP A 245 18.18 10.17 -0.73
C ASP A 245 16.65 10.18 -0.66
N VAL A 246 16.07 9.07 -0.30
CA VAL A 246 14.61 8.88 -0.13
C VAL A 246 14.20 8.68 1.33
N MET A 247 15.16 8.52 2.24
CA MET A 247 14.87 8.38 3.68
C MET A 247 14.79 9.74 4.35
N ILE A 248 13.96 10.61 3.79
CA ILE A 248 13.76 12.00 4.18
C ILE A 248 12.31 12.28 4.60
N GLN A 249 12.08 13.43 5.20
CA GLN A 249 10.74 13.92 5.51
C GLN A 249 10.10 14.49 4.24
N PHE A 250 8.81 14.19 4.00
CA PHE A 250 8.09 14.73 2.84
C PHE A 250 8.05 16.26 2.84
N GLY A 251 8.17 16.84 1.65
CA GLY A 251 8.27 18.28 1.44
C GLY A 251 9.68 18.84 1.61
N THR A 252 10.69 17.99 1.88
CA THR A 252 12.10 18.40 1.91
C THR A 252 12.89 17.94 0.67
N GLY A 253 12.26 17.16 -0.20
CA GLY A 253 12.82 16.69 -1.46
C GLY A 253 12.30 17.48 -2.68
N GLN A 254 12.39 16.85 -3.84
CA GLN A 254 12.10 17.46 -5.15
C GLN A 254 10.73 17.05 -5.72
N VAL A 255 9.98 16.18 -5.03
CA VAL A 255 8.67 15.74 -5.53
C VAL A 255 7.60 16.79 -5.23
N ASP A 256 7.04 17.38 -6.29
CA ASP A 256 5.83 18.20 -6.17
C ASP A 256 4.59 17.30 -6.04
N PHE A 257 4.29 16.90 -4.80
CA PHE A 257 3.12 16.05 -4.50
C PHE A 257 1.80 16.68 -4.94
N ALA A 258 1.67 18.01 -4.85
CA ALA A 258 0.44 18.70 -5.24
C ALA A 258 0.21 18.61 -6.75
N ALA A 259 1.24 18.83 -7.55
CA ALA A 259 1.17 18.70 -9.00
C ALA A 259 0.94 17.23 -9.43
N VAL A 260 1.63 16.27 -8.81
CA VAL A 260 1.43 14.83 -9.06
C VAL A 260 0.00 14.41 -8.74
N PHE A 261 -0.55 14.76 -7.58
CA PHE A 261 -1.92 14.39 -7.19
C PHE A 261 -2.97 15.07 -8.06
N LYS A 262 -2.77 16.33 -8.44
CA LYS A 262 -3.64 17.02 -9.40
C LYS A 262 -3.66 16.29 -10.74
N LYS A 263 -2.51 15.86 -11.23
CA LYS A 263 -2.39 15.08 -12.46
C LYS A 263 -3.09 13.70 -12.32
N LEU A 264 -2.86 12.97 -11.24
CA LEU A 264 -3.53 11.69 -10.97
C LEU A 264 -5.06 11.86 -10.95
N LYS A 265 -5.55 12.91 -10.27
CA LYS A 265 -7.00 13.20 -10.22
C LYS A 265 -7.57 13.48 -11.61
N SER A 266 -6.88 14.28 -12.42
CA SER A 266 -7.31 14.59 -13.81
C SER A 266 -7.38 13.35 -14.69
N GLY A 267 -6.57 12.31 -14.40
CA GLY A 267 -6.59 11.02 -15.08
C GLY A 267 -7.58 10.01 -14.50
N GLY A 268 -8.43 10.41 -13.53
CA GLY A 268 -9.41 9.52 -12.93
C GLY A 268 -8.83 8.50 -11.93
N PHE A 269 -7.65 8.74 -11.39
CA PHE A 269 -7.05 7.87 -10.37
C PHE A 269 -7.96 7.73 -9.15
N ASN A 270 -8.14 6.51 -8.68
CA ASN A 270 -8.94 6.16 -7.51
C ASN A 270 -8.28 5.08 -6.63
N GLY A 271 -6.99 4.84 -6.84
CA GLY A 271 -6.22 3.83 -6.12
C GLY A 271 -5.69 4.28 -4.77
N PRO A 272 -5.01 3.38 -4.05
CA PRO A 272 -4.39 3.70 -2.77
C PRO A 272 -3.11 4.53 -2.94
N VAL A 273 -2.84 5.37 -1.92
CA VAL A 273 -1.61 6.14 -1.75
C VAL A 273 -0.84 5.54 -0.58
N MET A 274 0.32 4.92 -0.85
CA MET A 274 1.09 4.21 0.16
C MET A 274 2.42 4.90 0.43
N VAL A 275 2.64 5.35 1.66
CA VAL A 275 3.94 5.89 2.10
C VAL A 275 4.96 4.75 2.14
N GLU A 276 6.10 4.92 1.44
CA GLU A 276 7.16 3.91 1.44
C GLU A 276 8.34 4.31 2.33
N CYS A 277 8.69 5.57 2.36
CA CYS A 277 9.87 6.08 3.07
C CYS A 277 9.49 7.22 4.01
N CYS A 278 10.27 7.37 5.06
CA CYS A 278 10.31 8.56 5.91
C CYS A 278 11.73 8.70 6.49
N LYS A 279 12.04 9.83 7.10
CA LYS A 279 13.27 9.97 7.88
C LYS A 279 13.29 8.91 8.98
N ILE A 280 14.35 8.12 9.02
CA ILE A 280 14.52 7.06 10.02
C ILE A 280 15.11 7.69 11.28
N GLY A 281 14.44 7.52 12.42
CA GLY A 281 14.91 7.92 13.74
C GLY A 281 15.87 6.91 14.36
N ALA A 282 16.41 7.22 15.51
CA ALA A 282 17.25 6.31 16.28
C ALA A 282 16.40 5.18 16.91
N THR A 283 15.12 5.43 17.15
CA THR A 283 14.17 4.50 17.78
C THR A 283 12.96 4.25 16.86
N PRO A 284 12.20 3.14 17.09
CA PRO A 284 10.92 2.93 16.42
C PRO A 284 9.95 4.09 16.63
N ALA A 285 9.91 4.67 17.84
CA ALA A 285 9.02 5.76 18.18
C ALA A 285 9.30 7.05 17.39
N GLU A 286 10.58 7.40 17.21
CA GLU A 286 10.97 8.54 16.37
C GLU A 286 10.62 8.31 14.90
N THR A 287 10.89 7.11 14.38
CA THR A 287 10.50 6.74 13.01
C THR A 287 8.97 6.81 12.85
N THR A 288 8.22 6.37 13.87
CA THR A 288 6.75 6.45 13.90
C THR A 288 6.25 7.90 13.85
N ALA A 289 6.89 8.80 14.60
CA ALA A 289 6.56 10.23 14.56
C ALA A 289 6.80 10.83 13.15
N ASN A 290 7.91 10.48 12.52
CA ASN A 290 8.23 10.90 11.16
C ASN A 290 7.22 10.35 10.12
N ALA A 291 6.84 9.08 10.24
CA ALA A 291 5.82 8.47 9.37
C ALA A 291 4.43 9.10 9.57
N ARG A 292 4.06 9.45 10.80
CA ARG A 292 2.84 10.21 11.10
C ARG A 292 2.87 11.58 10.44
N ALA A 293 3.97 12.32 10.56
CA ALA A 293 4.12 13.62 9.93
C ALA A 293 3.99 13.53 8.40
N ASN A 294 4.51 12.46 7.75
CA ASN A 294 4.30 12.21 6.32
C ASN A 294 2.83 11.96 5.98
N ARG A 295 2.08 11.22 6.82
CA ARG A 295 0.65 11.02 6.64
C ARG A 295 -0.10 12.36 6.69
N GLU A 296 0.17 13.17 7.70
CA GLU A 296 -0.46 14.48 7.89
C GLU A 296 -0.12 15.46 6.76
N PHE A 297 1.10 15.40 6.24
CA PHE A 297 1.52 16.17 5.07
C PHE A 297 0.68 15.79 3.82
N LEU A 298 0.52 14.49 3.56
CA LEU A 298 -0.29 14.02 2.42
C LEU A 298 -1.77 14.39 2.59
N GLU A 299 -2.33 14.23 3.79
CA GLU A 299 -3.73 14.61 4.08
C GLU A 299 -3.98 16.10 3.80
N LYS A 300 -3.06 16.98 4.18
CA LYS A 300 -3.15 18.42 3.90
C LYS A 300 -3.16 18.71 2.39
N ILE A 301 -2.28 18.09 1.61
CA ILE A 301 -2.24 18.29 0.16
C ILE A 301 -3.50 17.74 -0.49
N LEU A 302 -3.90 16.51 -0.16
CA LEU A 302 -5.07 15.84 -0.73
C LEU A 302 -6.39 16.56 -0.42
N ALA A 303 -6.46 17.32 0.66
CA ALA A 303 -7.59 18.18 0.98
C ALA A 303 -7.72 19.39 0.02
N THR A 304 -6.67 19.73 -0.73
CA THR A 304 -6.63 20.87 -1.67
C THR A 304 -6.72 20.44 -3.14
N VAL A 305 -6.67 19.15 -3.43
CA VAL A 305 -6.74 18.54 -4.75
C VAL A 305 -8.12 17.89 -4.98
#